data_1acfc2d928e0d75542c4d5da7c360f08
#
_entry.id   1acfc2d928e0d75542c4d5da7c360f08
#
_cell.length_a   1.000
_cell.length_b   1.000
_cell.length_c   1.000
_cell.angle_alpha   90.00
_cell.angle_beta   90.00
_cell.angle_gamma   90.00
#
_symmetry.space_group_name_H-M   'P 1'
#
loop_
_entity.id
_entity.type
_entity.pdbx_description
1 polymer ?
#
loop_
_entity_poly.entity_id
_entity_poly.type
_entity_poly.pdbx_seq_one_letter_code
_entity_poly.pdbx_strand_id
1 'polypeptide(L)'
;ATMEKKGVPTGRYVVNPLNGDKLEVWIANYVLWGYGDGAVMAVPAHDERDFEFAKKYADKLPPIKPVIMPYGDNPPSKAEWQKQKDQDHLNNSHPPAAMPLEMLWEQGWNPSFSMYGNLINSGKYDGLSSFEAMEQIAEDLASQGSGEKQVTYRLRDWGISRQRYWGCPIPIVHCEKCGDVPVPADQLPVVLPENVVPDGMGSPLAKMP
;
A
#
# COMPACT_ATOMS: atom_id res chain seq x y z
N ALA A 1 -10.19 0.90 14.81
CA ALA A 1 -9.68 2.09 14.19
C ALA A 1 -10.81 3.06 13.81
N THR A 2 -11.32 3.81 14.77
CA THR A 2 -12.49 4.70 14.65
C THR A 2 -12.11 6.19 14.72
N MET A 3 -10.87 6.53 14.37
CA MET A 3 -10.44 7.92 14.39
C MET A 3 -10.99 8.67 13.17
N GLU A 4 -11.62 9.82 13.42
CA GLU A 4 -12.06 10.71 12.36
C GLU A 4 -10.88 11.17 11.51
N LYS A 5 -10.94 10.97 10.17
CA LYS A 5 -9.91 11.42 9.25
C LYS A 5 -9.98 12.93 9.10
N LYS A 6 -8.87 13.62 9.45
CA LYS A 6 -8.74 15.07 9.33
C LYS A 6 -7.48 15.41 8.55
N GLY A 7 -7.55 16.48 7.78
CA GLY A 7 -6.39 16.97 7.03
C GLY A 7 -6.53 18.45 6.68
N VAL A 8 -5.42 19.01 6.27
CA VAL A 8 -5.33 20.39 5.78
C VAL A 8 -4.58 20.41 4.45
N PRO A 9 -5.07 21.19 3.47
CA PRO A 9 -4.35 21.39 2.23
C PRO A 9 -3.08 22.22 2.50
N THR A 10 -2.00 21.91 1.81
CA THR A 10 -0.75 22.68 1.93
C THR A 10 -0.67 23.84 0.93
N GLY A 11 -1.58 23.90 -0.05
CA GLY A 11 -1.51 24.80 -1.19
C GLY A 11 -0.39 24.47 -2.17
N ARG A 12 0.29 23.34 -1.99
CA ARG A 12 1.32 22.83 -2.88
C ARG A 12 0.78 21.70 -3.74
N TYR A 13 1.38 21.52 -4.91
CA TYR A 13 0.97 20.52 -5.89
C TYR A 13 2.16 19.69 -6.34
N VAL A 14 1.90 18.43 -6.65
CA VAL A 14 2.80 17.54 -7.39
C VAL A 14 2.17 17.21 -8.72
N VAL A 15 2.99 16.85 -9.69
CA VAL A 15 2.52 16.42 -11.01
C VAL A 15 2.62 14.91 -11.09
N ASN A 16 1.51 14.25 -11.43
CA ASN A 16 1.51 12.82 -11.69
C ASN A 16 2.30 12.57 -13.00
N PRO A 17 3.43 11.84 -12.95
CA PRO A 17 4.28 11.63 -14.11
C PRO A 17 3.63 10.78 -15.22
N LEU A 18 2.56 10.06 -14.93
CA LEU A 18 1.88 9.18 -15.89
C LEU A 18 0.87 9.91 -16.78
N ASN A 19 0.21 10.94 -16.24
CA ASN A 19 -0.87 11.63 -16.96
C ASN A 19 -0.77 13.16 -16.93
N GLY A 20 0.18 13.71 -16.17
CA GLY A 20 0.39 15.16 -16.05
C GLY A 20 -0.59 15.88 -15.12
N ASP A 21 -1.49 15.16 -14.44
CA ASP A 21 -2.44 15.77 -13.53
C ASP A 21 -1.74 16.41 -12.33
N LYS A 22 -2.20 17.60 -11.94
CA LYS A 22 -1.76 18.27 -10.72
C LYS A 22 -2.54 17.74 -9.52
N LEU A 23 -1.81 17.15 -8.58
CA LEU A 23 -2.37 16.61 -7.35
C LEU A 23 -2.00 17.52 -6.18
N GLU A 24 -2.99 17.95 -5.41
CA GLU A 24 -2.75 18.78 -4.22
C GLU A 24 -2.15 17.95 -3.09
N VAL A 25 -1.15 18.50 -2.43
CA VAL A 25 -0.50 17.89 -1.27
C VAL A 25 -1.25 18.26 0.00
N TRP A 26 -1.68 17.25 0.75
CA TRP A 26 -2.39 17.40 2.02
C TRP A 26 -1.59 16.79 3.16
N ILE A 27 -1.74 17.36 4.35
CA ILE A 27 -1.27 16.75 5.61
C ILE A 27 -2.49 16.15 6.30
N ALA A 28 -2.46 14.84 6.58
CA ALA A 28 -3.58 14.13 7.17
C ALA A 28 -3.15 13.28 8.37
N ASN A 29 -4.03 13.18 9.38
CA ASN A 29 -3.75 12.52 10.65
C ASN A 29 -3.76 10.98 10.59
N TYR A 30 -4.18 10.40 9.48
CA TYR A 30 -4.25 8.95 9.31
C TYR A 30 -3.12 8.37 8.42
N VAL A 31 -2.30 9.24 7.83
CA VAL A 31 -1.11 8.84 7.07
C VAL A 31 -0.02 8.41 8.04
N LEU A 32 0.50 7.21 7.87
CA LEU A 32 1.50 6.65 8.77
C LEU A 32 2.89 7.24 8.46
N TRP A 33 3.52 7.77 9.49
CA TRP A 33 4.93 8.16 9.43
C TRP A 33 5.81 6.95 9.13
N GLY A 34 6.71 7.08 8.18
CA GLY A 34 7.62 5.98 7.80
C GLY A 34 7.04 4.98 6.80
N TYR A 35 5.84 5.26 6.24
CA TYR A 35 5.34 4.51 5.11
C TYR A 35 5.81 5.19 3.80
N GLY A 36 6.51 4.43 2.95
CA GLY A 36 7.17 4.99 1.77
C GLY A 36 8.28 5.99 2.14
N ASP A 37 8.49 6.96 1.30
CA ASP A 37 9.54 7.99 1.45
C ASP A 37 9.02 9.28 2.11
N GLY A 38 8.01 9.19 2.97
CA GLY A 38 7.42 10.31 3.70
C GLY A 38 6.20 10.94 3.04
N ALA A 39 5.84 10.50 1.84
CA ALA A 39 4.59 10.86 1.18
C ALA A 39 3.98 9.63 0.49
N VAL A 40 2.66 9.57 0.43
CA VAL A 40 1.91 8.50 -0.24
C VAL A 40 0.86 9.10 -1.15
N MET A 41 0.60 8.44 -2.28
CA MET A 41 -0.53 8.78 -3.13
C MET A 41 -1.81 8.19 -2.55
N ALA A 42 -2.81 9.03 -2.30
CA ALA A 42 -4.13 8.58 -1.89
C ALA A 42 -4.86 7.92 -3.08
N VAL A 43 -5.63 6.88 -2.78
CA VAL A 43 -6.40 6.11 -3.77
C VAL A 43 -7.88 6.00 -3.35
N PRO A 44 -8.62 7.11 -3.32
CA PRO A 44 -9.96 7.18 -2.72
C PRO A 44 -10.99 6.27 -3.38
N ALA A 45 -10.75 5.80 -4.59
CA ALA A 45 -11.63 4.83 -5.24
C ALA A 45 -11.38 3.38 -4.80
N HIS A 46 -10.23 3.08 -4.15
CA HIS A 46 -9.81 1.71 -3.86
C HIS A 46 -9.20 1.52 -2.46
N ASP A 47 -9.34 2.52 -1.59
CA ASP A 47 -9.04 2.44 -0.16
C ASP A 47 -10.14 3.12 0.64
N GLU A 48 -10.74 2.41 1.57
CA GLU A 48 -11.88 2.88 2.36
C GLU A 48 -11.54 4.13 3.21
N ARG A 49 -10.31 4.21 3.72
CA ARG A 49 -9.87 5.35 4.54
C ARG A 49 -9.70 6.61 3.69
N ASP A 50 -9.14 6.45 2.50
CA ASP A 50 -8.98 7.54 1.53
C ASP A 50 -10.35 7.97 0.97
N PHE A 51 -11.27 7.02 0.77
CA PHE A 51 -12.65 7.32 0.37
C PHE A 51 -13.38 8.14 1.42
N GLU A 52 -13.33 7.77 2.70
CA GLU A 52 -13.93 8.54 3.79
C GLU A 52 -13.35 9.97 3.86
N PHE A 53 -12.03 10.09 3.67
CA PHE A 53 -11.36 11.39 3.62
C PHE A 53 -11.84 12.22 2.43
N ALA A 54 -11.82 11.66 1.23
CA ALA A 54 -12.23 12.35 0.01
C ALA A 54 -13.72 12.77 0.06
N LYS A 55 -14.58 11.91 0.61
CA LYS A 55 -16.01 12.24 0.82
C LYS A 55 -16.17 13.40 1.79
N LYS A 56 -15.41 13.45 2.87
CA LYS A 56 -15.47 14.54 3.85
C LYS A 56 -15.04 15.89 3.28
N TYR A 57 -14.07 15.89 2.37
CA TYR A 57 -13.51 17.09 1.75
C TYR A 57 -13.93 17.23 0.28
N ALA A 58 -15.11 16.71 -0.09
CA ALA A 58 -15.59 16.71 -1.47
C ALA A 58 -15.79 18.11 -2.07
N ASP A 59 -15.91 19.13 -1.23
CA ASP A 59 -15.96 20.54 -1.63
C ASP A 59 -14.59 21.10 -2.07
N LYS A 60 -13.49 20.40 -1.73
CA LYS A 60 -12.09 20.84 -1.97
C LYS A 60 -11.31 19.88 -2.84
N LEU A 61 -11.72 18.65 -2.89
CA LEU A 61 -11.04 17.59 -3.64
C LEU A 61 -11.75 17.32 -4.98
N PRO A 62 -11.01 16.85 -6.00
CA PRO A 62 -11.62 16.41 -7.24
C PRO A 62 -12.56 15.22 -7.00
N PRO A 63 -13.53 14.99 -7.91
CA PRO A 63 -14.40 13.81 -7.83
C PRO A 63 -13.61 12.52 -7.76
N ILE A 64 -14.12 11.56 -6.97
CA ILE A 64 -13.52 10.23 -6.86
C ILE A 64 -13.64 9.53 -8.21
N LYS A 65 -12.51 9.03 -8.71
CA LYS A 65 -12.39 8.42 -10.03
C LYS A 65 -11.94 6.96 -9.89
N PRO A 66 -12.84 5.99 -10.06
CA PRO A 66 -12.45 4.58 -10.12
C PRO A 66 -11.52 4.30 -11.29
N VAL A 67 -10.49 3.52 -11.03
CA VAL A 67 -9.46 3.17 -12.03
C VAL A 67 -9.31 1.66 -12.23
N ILE A 68 -9.96 0.83 -11.40
CA ILE A 68 -10.01 -0.61 -11.54
C ILE A 68 -11.46 -1.06 -11.46
N MET A 69 -11.91 -1.82 -12.46
CA MET A 69 -13.18 -2.55 -12.44
C MET A 69 -12.96 -3.99 -12.02
N PRO A 70 -13.79 -4.53 -11.11
CA PRO A 70 -13.75 -5.95 -10.79
C PRO A 70 -13.81 -6.82 -12.04
N TYR A 71 -13.11 -7.96 -12.03
CA TYR A 71 -13.41 -9.01 -12.97
C TYR A 71 -14.83 -9.50 -12.67
N GLY A 72 -15.70 -9.52 -13.68
CA GLY A 72 -16.92 -10.33 -13.63
C GLY A 72 -16.56 -11.83 -13.60
N ASP A 73 -17.57 -12.69 -13.55
CA ASP A 73 -17.39 -14.16 -13.59
C ASP A 73 -16.60 -14.62 -14.82
N ASN A 74 -16.49 -13.76 -15.84
CA ASN A 74 -15.76 -13.99 -17.07
C ASN A 74 -15.10 -12.67 -17.52
N PRO A 75 -13.87 -12.35 -17.04
CA PRO A 75 -13.22 -11.11 -17.43
C PRO A 75 -12.96 -11.10 -18.94
N PRO A 76 -13.34 -10.02 -19.67
CA PRO A 76 -13.04 -9.92 -21.08
C PRO A 76 -11.52 -9.89 -21.28
N SER A 77 -11.06 -10.59 -22.31
CA SER A 77 -9.68 -10.47 -22.76
C SER A 77 -9.39 -9.05 -23.27
N LYS A 78 -8.12 -8.66 -23.30
CA LYS A 78 -7.69 -7.37 -23.86
C LYS A 78 -8.26 -7.12 -25.26
N ALA A 79 -8.35 -8.15 -26.10
CA ALA A 79 -8.90 -8.07 -27.44
C ALA A 79 -10.42 -7.82 -27.46
N GLU A 80 -11.15 -8.41 -26.55
CA GLU A 80 -12.60 -8.19 -26.40
C GLU A 80 -12.88 -6.79 -25.85
N TRP A 81 -12.11 -6.34 -24.88
CA TRP A 81 -12.18 -4.99 -24.35
C TRP A 81 -11.89 -3.94 -25.44
N GLN A 82 -10.86 -4.18 -26.26
CA GLN A 82 -10.53 -3.27 -27.34
C GLN A 82 -11.66 -3.22 -28.39
N LYS A 83 -12.25 -4.37 -28.76
CA LYS A 83 -13.42 -4.41 -29.66
C LYS A 83 -14.61 -3.63 -29.11
N GLN A 84 -14.88 -3.76 -27.81
CA GLN A 84 -15.95 -3.01 -27.15
C GLN A 84 -15.69 -1.49 -27.23
N LYS A 85 -14.47 -1.08 -26.91
CA LYS A 85 -14.05 0.31 -26.97
C LYS A 85 -14.16 0.89 -28.39
N ASP A 86 -13.76 0.13 -29.40
CA ASP A 86 -13.88 0.53 -30.81
C ASP A 86 -15.35 0.62 -31.27
N GLN A 87 -16.22 -0.26 -30.78
CA GLN A 87 -17.66 -0.19 -31.04
C GLN A 87 -18.31 1.02 -30.35
N ASP A 88 -17.93 1.34 -29.13
CA ASP A 88 -18.42 2.50 -28.39
C ASP A 88 -18.01 3.81 -29.06
N HIS A 89 -16.80 3.88 -29.63
CA HIS A 89 -16.36 5.00 -30.47
C HIS A 89 -17.16 5.16 -31.76
N LEU A 90 -17.51 4.05 -32.43
CA LEU A 90 -18.30 4.07 -33.65
C LEU A 90 -19.76 4.49 -33.40
N ASN A 91 -20.28 4.19 -32.23
CA ASN A 91 -21.64 4.57 -31.83
C ASN A 91 -21.74 6.00 -31.26
N ASN A 92 -20.68 6.79 -31.31
CA ASN A 92 -20.61 8.14 -30.72
C ASN A 92 -20.96 8.16 -29.22
N SER A 93 -20.96 6.99 -28.60
CA SER A 93 -20.98 6.85 -27.16
C SER A 93 -19.57 7.12 -26.67
N HIS A 94 -19.29 8.38 -26.32
CA HIS A 94 -18.13 8.66 -25.50
C HIS A 94 -18.21 7.72 -24.30
N PRO A 95 -17.10 7.09 -23.85
CA PRO A 95 -17.11 6.50 -22.54
C PRO A 95 -17.59 7.60 -21.63
N PRO A 96 -18.69 7.39 -20.86
CA PRO A 96 -19.28 8.46 -20.08
C PRO A 96 -18.18 9.05 -19.24
N ALA A 97 -18.07 10.37 -19.29
CA ALA A 97 -17.18 11.11 -18.42
C ALA A 97 -17.42 10.59 -17.00
N ALA A 98 -16.49 9.80 -16.47
CA ALA A 98 -16.58 9.05 -15.23
C ALA A 98 -17.98 8.43 -15.00
N MET A 99 -18.15 7.15 -15.27
CA MET A 99 -19.41 6.44 -14.96
C MET A 99 -19.87 6.84 -13.56
N PRO A 100 -21.13 7.25 -13.36
CA PRO A 100 -21.62 7.65 -12.05
C PRO A 100 -21.32 6.57 -11.02
N LEU A 101 -20.92 6.95 -9.81
CA LEU A 101 -20.55 6.00 -8.75
C LEU A 101 -21.66 4.98 -8.47
N GLU A 102 -22.93 5.40 -8.59
CA GLU A 102 -24.10 4.56 -8.42
C GLU A 102 -24.13 3.40 -9.43
N MET A 103 -23.83 3.67 -10.69
CA MET A 103 -23.76 2.63 -11.73
C MET A 103 -22.58 1.68 -11.54
N LEU A 104 -21.46 2.17 -11.00
CA LEU A 104 -20.32 1.34 -10.67
C LEU A 104 -20.62 0.41 -9.49
N TRP A 105 -21.41 0.88 -8.52
CA TRP A 105 -21.88 0.06 -7.40
C TRP A 105 -22.72 -1.13 -7.86
N GLU A 106 -23.61 -0.92 -8.82
CA GLU A 106 -24.40 -2.00 -9.42
C GLU A 106 -23.55 -3.05 -10.13
N GLN A 107 -22.35 -2.66 -10.60
CA GLN A 107 -21.36 -3.56 -11.22
C GLN A 107 -20.36 -4.16 -10.22
N GLY A 108 -20.61 -4.05 -8.92
CA GLY A 108 -19.79 -4.65 -7.87
C GLY A 108 -18.60 -3.79 -7.40
N TRP A 109 -18.46 -2.54 -7.90
CA TRP A 109 -17.47 -1.64 -7.36
C TRP A 109 -17.91 -1.09 -6.00
N ASN A 110 -16.97 -0.95 -5.09
CA ASN A 110 -17.13 -0.24 -3.82
C ASN A 110 -15.75 0.33 -3.38
N PRO A 111 -15.70 1.29 -2.45
CA PRO A 111 -14.44 1.92 -2.04
C PRO A 111 -13.46 1.01 -1.30
N SER A 112 -13.89 -0.18 -0.89
CA SER A 112 -13.01 -1.21 -0.34
C SER A 112 -12.52 -2.21 -1.40
N PHE A 113 -12.90 -2.01 -2.68
CA PHE A 113 -12.43 -2.86 -3.76
C PHE A 113 -10.95 -2.62 -4.03
N SER A 114 -10.11 -3.44 -3.43
CA SER A 114 -8.64 -3.41 -3.55
C SER A 114 -8.09 -4.64 -4.27
N MET A 115 -8.96 -5.39 -4.95
CA MET A 115 -8.57 -6.60 -5.68
C MET A 115 -8.14 -6.27 -7.12
N TYR A 116 -7.64 -7.27 -7.81
CA TYR A 116 -7.27 -7.16 -9.22
C TYR A 116 -8.50 -7.06 -10.11
N GLY A 117 -8.35 -6.35 -11.23
CA GLY A 117 -9.40 -6.13 -12.20
C GLY A 117 -8.83 -5.59 -13.51
N ASN A 118 -9.68 -5.05 -14.38
CA ASN A 118 -9.27 -4.33 -15.58
C ASN A 118 -9.21 -2.83 -15.29
N LEU A 119 -8.22 -2.14 -15.86
CA LEU A 119 -8.09 -0.71 -15.71
C LEU A 119 -9.12 0.04 -16.57
N ILE A 120 -9.69 1.08 -15.96
CA ILE A 120 -10.60 2.05 -16.57
C ILE A 120 -10.15 3.47 -16.20
N ASN A 121 -10.57 4.48 -16.93
CA ASN A 121 -10.25 5.88 -16.66
C ASN A 121 -8.73 6.16 -16.48
N SER A 122 -7.89 5.32 -17.03
CA SER A 122 -6.44 5.30 -16.87
C SER A 122 -5.68 5.61 -18.18
N GLY A 123 -6.38 6.16 -19.17
CA GLY A 123 -5.82 6.59 -20.45
C GLY A 123 -5.25 5.42 -21.26
N LYS A 124 -3.94 5.47 -21.57
CA LYS A 124 -3.29 4.42 -22.37
C LYS A 124 -3.27 3.04 -21.69
N TYR A 125 -3.55 2.96 -20.42
CA TYR A 125 -3.58 1.71 -19.66
C TYR A 125 -5.00 1.10 -19.57
N ASP A 126 -6.02 1.78 -20.10
CA ASP A 126 -7.39 1.28 -20.11
C ASP A 126 -7.49 -0.09 -20.77
N GLY A 127 -8.25 -0.99 -20.16
CA GLY A 127 -8.47 -2.37 -20.62
C GLY A 127 -7.33 -3.34 -20.31
N LEU A 128 -6.21 -2.90 -19.77
CA LEU A 128 -5.18 -3.80 -19.26
C LEU A 128 -5.67 -4.46 -17.97
N SER A 129 -5.25 -5.71 -17.76
CA SER A 129 -5.36 -6.32 -16.45
C SER A 129 -4.45 -5.58 -15.45
N SER A 130 -4.77 -5.64 -14.17
CA SER A 130 -3.93 -5.04 -13.13
C SER A 130 -2.48 -5.52 -13.19
N PHE A 131 -2.24 -6.77 -13.57
CA PHE A 131 -0.88 -7.33 -13.69
C PHE A 131 -0.12 -6.71 -14.87
N GLU A 132 -0.74 -6.65 -16.05
CA GLU A 132 -0.13 -6.00 -17.24
C GLU A 132 0.11 -4.52 -16.98
N ALA A 133 -0.83 -3.86 -16.33
CA ALA A 133 -0.72 -2.44 -16.01
C ALA A 133 0.42 -2.14 -15.03
N MET A 134 0.61 -2.96 -13.99
CA MET A 134 1.72 -2.81 -13.04
C MET A 134 3.08 -2.88 -13.75
N GLU A 135 3.24 -3.83 -14.70
CA GLU A 135 4.47 -3.95 -15.46
C GLU A 135 4.69 -2.73 -16.35
N GLN A 136 3.68 -2.36 -17.13
CA GLN A 136 3.80 -1.27 -18.10
C GLN A 136 3.96 0.11 -17.44
N ILE A 137 3.25 0.35 -16.33
CA ILE A 137 3.41 1.58 -15.52
C ILE A 137 4.84 1.67 -14.95
N ALA A 138 5.36 0.56 -14.43
CA ALA A 138 6.71 0.54 -13.88
C ALA A 138 7.78 0.81 -14.96
N GLU A 139 7.63 0.24 -16.15
CA GLU A 139 8.51 0.50 -17.29
C GLU A 139 8.45 1.97 -17.75
N ASP A 140 7.24 2.54 -17.84
CA ASP A 140 7.05 3.93 -18.21
C ASP A 140 7.68 4.90 -17.20
N LEU A 141 7.51 4.64 -15.89
CA LEU A 141 8.13 5.44 -14.84
C LEU A 141 9.66 5.34 -14.88
N ALA A 142 10.19 4.14 -15.08
CA ALA A 142 11.63 3.92 -15.20
C ALA A 142 12.22 4.62 -16.42
N SER A 143 11.53 4.56 -17.55
CA SER A 143 11.96 5.23 -18.79
C SER A 143 12.04 6.74 -18.68
N GLN A 144 11.20 7.32 -17.82
CA GLN A 144 11.17 8.76 -17.51
C GLN A 144 12.11 9.16 -16.37
N GLY A 145 12.78 8.20 -15.72
CA GLY A 145 13.58 8.44 -14.52
C GLY A 145 12.76 8.91 -13.31
N SER A 146 11.44 8.63 -13.30
CA SER A 146 10.49 9.08 -12.28
C SER A 146 10.15 8.00 -11.25
N GLY A 147 10.63 6.76 -11.44
CA GLY A 147 10.40 5.64 -10.53
C GLY A 147 11.04 4.36 -11.00
N GLU A 148 11.11 3.37 -10.13
CA GLU A 148 11.64 2.04 -10.42
C GLU A 148 10.94 0.97 -9.58
N LYS A 149 10.97 -0.28 -10.03
CA LYS A 149 10.53 -1.42 -9.21
C LYS A 149 11.49 -1.64 -8.05
N GLN A 150 10.95 -1.68 -6.84
CA GLN A 150 11.73 -1.99 -5.65
C GLN A 150 11.18 -3.21 -4.92
N VAL A 151 12.09 -4.02 -4.38
CA VAL A 151 11.74 -5.14 -3.51
C VAL A 151 11.98 -4.71 -2.07
N THR A 152 10.91 -4.57 -1.30
CA THR A 152 11.00 -4.26 0.13
C THR A 152 10.69 -5.51 0.94
N TYR A 153 11.58 -5.84 1.88
CA TYR A 153 11.36 -6.95 2.80
C TYR A 153 10.70 -6.41 4.07
N ARG A 154 9.49 -6.93 4.38
CA ARG A 154 8.83 -6.66 5.65
C ARG A 154 8.95 -7.89 6.54
N LEU A 155 9.89 -7.83 7.46
CA LEU A 155 10.00 -8.80 8.54
C LEU A 155 9.36 -8.21 9.78
N ARG A 156 8.36 -8.90 10.33
CA ARG A 156 7.83 -8.56 11.66
C ARG A 156 8.75 -9.19 12.70
N ASP A 157 9.36 -8.37 13.51
CA ASP A 157 10.34 -8.75 14.54
C ASP A 157 9.78 -9.50 15.73
N TRP A 158 8.43 -9.57 15.89
CA TRP A 158 7.81 -10.27 17.02
C TRP A 158 8.20 -11.75 17.18
N GLY A 159 8.68 -12.39 16.12
CA GLY A 159 9.17 -13.77 16.16
C GLY A 159 10.63 -13.91 16.59
N ILE A 160 11.41 -12.83 16.48
CA ILE A 160 12.86 -12.79 16.72
C ILE A 160 13.16 -12.21 18.12
N SER A 161 12.46 -11.14 18.49
CA SER A 161 12.72 -10.38 19.73
C SER A 161 11.98 -10.92 20.96
N ARG A 162 11.46 -12.14 20.92
CA ARG A 162 10.78 -12.73 22.07
C ARG A 162 11.79 -13.21 23.11
N GLN A 163 11.71 -12.64 24.31
CA GLN A 163 12.47 -13.07 25.48
C GLN A 163 11.85 -14.36 26.04
N ARG A 164 12.23 -15.49 25.46
CA ARG A 164 11.86 -16.83 25.93
C ARG A 164 13.13 -17.54 26.43
N TYR A 165 12.95 -18.42 27.42
CA TYR A 165 14.05 -19.28 27.86
C TYR A 165 14.48 -20.24 26.76
N TRP A 166 13.55 -20.72 25.96
CA TRP A 166 13.80 -21.63 24.84
C TRP A 166 13.93 -20.87 23.49
N GLY A 167 14.65 -21.43 22.58
CA GLY A 167 14.85 -20.90 21.24
C GLY A 167 16.30 -20.43 21.01
N CYS A 168 16.52 -19.71 19.92
CA CYS A 168 17.81 -19.13 19.58
C CYS A 168 17.88 -17.70 20.09
N PRO A 169 18.66 -17.40 21.14
CA PRO A 169 18.84 -16.01 21.58
C PRO A 169 19.57 -15.21 20.51
N ILE A 170 19.21 -13.95 20.38
CA ILE A 170 19.98 -13.02 19.55
C ILE A 170 21.28 -12.74 20.33
N PRO A 171 22.46 -12.98 19.74
CA PRO A 171 23.74 -12.89 20.44
C PRO A 171 24.21 -11.43 20.58
N ILE A 172 23.45 -10.62 21.32
CA ILE A 172 23.72 -9.20 21.58
C ILE A 172 23.76 -8.96 23.08
N VAL A 173 24.77 -8.24 23.55
CA VAL A 173 24.93 -7.79 24.92
C VAL A 173 24.62 -6.29 24.99
N HIS A 174 23.74 -5.90 25.90
CA HIS A 174 23.47 -4.49 26.18
C HIS A 174 24.55 -3.95 27.12
N CYS A 175 25.39 -3.07 26.64
CA CYS A 175 26.43 -2.41 27.43
C CYS A 175 26.03 -0.95 27.74
N GLU A 176 26.08 -0.54 28.99
CA GLU A 176 25.74 0.83 29.37
C GLU A 176 26.60 1.91 28.72
N LYS A 177 27.86 1.57 28.36
CA LYS A 177 28.81 2.50 27.71
C LYS A 177 28.78 2.45 26.19
N CYS A 178 28.59 1.26 25.61
CA CYS A 178 28.76 1.00 24.17
C CYS A 178 27.42 0.81 23.44
N GLY A 179 26.30 0.69 24.16
CA GLY A 179 25.04 0.29 23.58
C GLY A 179 24.97 -1.21 23.29
N ASP A 180 24.33 -1.58 22.21
CA ASP A 180 24.16 -2.97 21.79
C ASP A 180 25.41 -3.47 21.11
N VAL A 181 26.04 -4.50 21.68
CA VAL A 181 27.29 -5.09 21.20
C VAL A 181 27.07 -6.55 20.82
N PRO A 182 27.36 -6.97 19.59
CA PRO A 182 27.26 -8.38 19.22
C PRO A 182 28.30 -9.21 19.96
N VAL A 183 27.89 -10.42 20.36
CA VAL A 183 28.81 -11.42 20.95
C VAL A 183 29.86 -11.81 19.90
N PRO A 184 31.16 -11.83 20.23
CA PRO A 184 32.21 -12.27 19.32
C PRO A 184 31.95 -13.66 18.77
N ALA A 185 32.33 -13.90 17.51
CA ALA A 185 32.04 -15.17 16.82
C ALA A 185 32.70 -16.38 17.48
N ASP A 186 33.83 -16.21 18.14
CA ASP A 186 34.56 -17.23 18.88
C ASP A 186 33.90 -17.60 20.22
N GLN A 187 32.91 -16.80 20.68
CA GLN A 187 32.13 -17.05 21.89
C GLN A 187 30.75 -17.63 21.57
N LEU A 188 30.47 -17.95 20.33
CA LEU A 188 29.23 -18.60 19.92
C LEU A 188 29.35 -20.14 19.96
N PRO A 189 28.23 -20.84 20.23
CA PRO A 189 26.90 -20.38 20.56
C PRO A 189 26.76 -19.83 21.99
N VAL A 190 25.85 -18.88 22.19
CA VAL A 190 25.47 -18.43 23.53
C VAL A 190 24.70 -19.55 24.21
N VAL A 191 25.29 -20.17 25.23
CA VAL A 191 24.67 -21.26 25.99
C VAL A 191 23.79 -20.67 27.09
N LEU A 192 22.50 -21.05 27.09
CA LEU A 192 21.56 -20.65 28.12
C LEU A 192 21.81 -21.43 29.42
N PRO A 193 21.60 -20.81 30.60
CA PRO A 193 21.80 -21.48 31.88
C PRO A 193 20.82 -22.66 32.04
N GLU A 194 21.32 -23.82 32.50
CA GLU A 194 20.54 -25.05 32.61
C GLU A 194 19.74 -25.14 33.94
N ASN A 195 20.10 -24.30 34.91
CA ASN A 195 19.51 -24.31 36.28
C ASN A 195 18.32 -23.37 36.43
N VAL A 196 17.65 -23.00 35.33
CA VAL A 196 16.52 -22.10 35.35
C VAL A 196 15.20 -22.84 35.53
N VAL A 197 14.42 -22.46 36.52
CA VAL A 197 13.09 -23.01 36.75
C VAL A 197 12.03 -22.01 36.34
N PRO A 198 11.21 -22.32 35.30
CA PRO A 198 10.09 -21.48 34.93
C PRO A 198 9.02 -21.39 36.01
N ASP A 199 8.66 -20.20 36.43
CA ASP A 199 7.62 -19.96 37.45
C ASP A 199 6.27 -19.51 36.87
N GLY A 200 6.14 -19.50 35.54
CA GLY A 200 4.96 -19.04 34.82
C GLY A 200 4.78 -17.52 34.75
N MET A 201 5.67 -16.74 35.35
CA MET A 201 5.60 -15.29 35.40
C MET A 201 6.77 -14.62 34.67
N GLY A 202 6.59 -14.31 33.41
CA GLY A 202 7.59 -13.58 32.59
C GLY A 202 8.77 -14.45 32.13
N SER A 203 9.87 -13.80 31.74
CA SER A 203 11.09 -14.50 31.34
C SER A 203 11.92 -14.90 32.58
N PRO A 204 12.19 -16.20 32.80
CA PRO A 204 13.00 -16.62 33.92
C PRO A 204 14.44 -16.09 33.85
N LEU A 205 14.95 -15.78 32.65
CA LEU A 205 16.29 -15.19 32.45
C LEU A 205 16.41 -13.76 33.00
N ALA A 206 15.30 -13.02 33.05
CA ALA A 206 15.29 -11.66 33.61
C ALA A 206 15.47 -11.62 35.14
N LYS A 207 15.38 -12.78 35.81
CA LYS A 207 15.53 -12.94 37.26
C LYS A 207 16.88 -13.50 37.67
N MET A 208 17.73 -13.79 36.69
CA MET A 208 19.08 -14.29 36.93
C MET A 208 20.06 -13.12 37.06
N PRO A 209 21.09 -13.25 37.91
CA PRO A 209 22.11 -12.23 38.06
C PRO A 209 22.97 -12.05 36.81
#